data_d0340604ac7d9f9354cefaf93ac6b9ca
#
_entry.id   d0340604ac7d9f9354cefaf93ac6b9ca
#
_cell.length_a   1.000
_cell.length_b   1.000
_cell.length_c   1.000
_cell.angle_alpha   90.00
_cell.angle_beta   90.00
_cell.angle_gamma   90.00
#
_symmetry.space_group_name_H-M   'P 1'
#
loop_
_entity.id
_entity.type
_entity.pdbx_description
1 polymer ?
#
loop_
_entity_poly.entity_id
_entity_poly.type
_entity_poly.pdbx_seq_one_letter_code
_entity_poly.pdbx_strand_id
1 'polypeptide(L)'
;MSICINSLEIILTPRDADSILAKGFQYSTQLNHPQPQQFEFKAFISKAELTDSFCDSELNGIWVNWINRNKLNATNETLVIEFETEGPPPLAIIDSFISWMKTNYFVFQLKYNYRLENQKQCGSLESNNGMDN
;
A
#
# COMPACT_ATOMS: atom_id res chain seq x y z
N MET A 1 -2.06 4.97 22.93
CA MET A 1 -2.54 4.45 21.65
C MET A 1 -1.50 3.55 21.02
N SER A 2 -1.94 2.42 20.48
CA SER A 2 -1.04 1.50 19.81
C SER A 2 -0.76 1.98 18.39
N ILE A 3 0.50 1.88 18.00
CA ILE A 3 0.93 2.12 16.62
C ILE A 3 1.08 0.76 15.94
N CYS A 4 0.53 0.65 14.74
CA CYS A 4 0.71 -0.52 13.88
C CYS A 4 1.77 -0.19 12.84
N ILE A 5 2.83 -0.97 12.81
CA ILE A 5 3.90 -0.83 11.82
C ILE A 5 3.63 -1.82 10.70
N ASN A 6 3.49 -1.31 9.49
CA ASN A 6 3.05 -2.09 8.33
C ASN A 6 4.13 -2.11 7.25
N SER A 7 4.25 -3.25 6.58
CA SER A 7 5.14 -3.41 5.43
C SER A 7 4.43 -4.17 4.33
N LEU A 8 4.38 -3.59 3.14
CA LEU A 8 3.93 -4.23 1.91
C LEU A 8 5.15 -4.53 1.05
N GLU A 9 5.30 -5.78 0.66
CA GLU A 9 6.35 -6.22 -0.26
C GLU A 9 5.67 -6.83 -1.48
N ILE A 10 5.89 -6.21 -2.64
CA ILE A 10 5.19 -6.57 -3.87
C ILE A 10 6.19 -6.91 -4.96
N ILE A 11 6.10 -8.12 -5.50
CA ILE A 11 6.90 -8.55 -6.65
C ILE A 11 6.04 -8.34 -7.89
N LEU A 12 6.54 -7.55 -8.84
CA LEU A 12 5.80 -7.18 -10.04
C LEU A 12 6.78 -6.63 -11.09
N THR A 13 6.27 -6.29 -12.28
CA THR A 13 7.10 -5.68 -13.31
C THR A 13 7.42 -4.23 -12.95
N PRO A 14 8.54 -3.67 -13.45
CA PRO A 14 8.85 -2.25 -13.25
C PRO A 14 7.74 -1.31 -13.75
N ARG A 15 7.09 -1.67 -14.85
CA ARG A 15 5.98 -0.89 -15.40
C ARG A 15 4.80 -0.81 -14.43
N ASP A 16 4.46 -1.94 -13.81
CA ASP A 16 3.36 -1.98 -12.84
C ASP A 16 3.74 -1.23 -11.56
N ALA A 17 5.00 -1.32 -11.13
CA ALA A 17 5.48 -0.54 -9.99
C ALA A 17 5.36 0.96 -10.27
N ASP A 18 5.75 1.40 -11.49
CA ASP A 18 5.58 2.80 -11.90
C ASP A 18 4.13 3.23 -11.81
N SER A 19 3.20 2.36 -12.26
CA SER A 19 1.77 2.66 -12.23
C SER A 19 1.24 2.82 -10.81
N ILE A 20 1.67 1.95 -9.90
CA ILE A 20 1.28 2.04 -8.48
C ILE A 20 1.79 3.35 -7.87
N LEU A 21 3.04 3.69 -8.09
CA LEU A 21 3.62 4.89 -7.52
C LEU A 21 2.98 6.16 -8.09
N ALA A 22 2.73 6.19 -9.40
CA ALA A 22 2.04 7.31 -10.03
C ALA A 22 0.64 7.51 -9.45
N LYS A 23 -0.09 6.40 -9.23
CA LYS A 23 -1.43 6.45 -8.64
C LYS A 23 -1.37 6.91 -7.18
N GLY A 24 -0.44 6.37 -6.41
CA GLY A 24 -0.29 6.71 -5.00
C GLY A 24 0.10 8.17 -4.77
N PHE A 25 0.86 8.75 -5.70
CA PHE A 25 1.30 10.14 -5.60
C PHE A 25 0.38 11.13 -6.31
N GLN A 26 -0.76 10.69 -6.87
CA GLN A 26 -1.60 11.57 -7.69
C GLN A 26 -2.10 12.80 -6.95
N TYR A 27 -2.27 12.72 -5.63
CA TYR A 27 -2.78 13.85 -4.84
C TYR A 27 -1.67 14.81 -4.39
N SER A 28 -0.42 14.40 -4.43
CA SER A 28 0.70 15.23 -4.00
C SER A 28 0.90 16.44 -4.91
N THR A 29 0.53 16.34 -6.19
CA THR A 29 0.66 17.43 -7.17
C THR A 29 -0.38 18.53 -7.00
N GLN A 30 -1.44 18.27 -6.21
CA GLN A 30 -2.49 19.24 -5.96
C GLN A 30 -2.14 20.22 -4.85
N LEU A 31 -1.09 19.93 -4.10
CA LEU A 31 -0.60 20.78 -3.04
C LEU A 31 0.52 21.65 -3.60
N ASN A 32 0.29 22.98 -3.70
CA ASN A 32 1.29 23.94 -4.19
C ASN A 32 2.42 24.13 -3.17
N HIS A 33 2.95 23.04 -2.63
CA HIS A 33 4.04 23.07 -1.66
C HIS A 33 5.27 22.34 -2.20
N PRO A 34 6.48 22.85 -1.96
CA PRO A 34 7.71 22.14 -2.28
C PRO A 34 7.99 21.02 -1.26
N GLN A 35 6.95 20.28 -0.88
CA GLN A 35 7.05 19.16 0.04
C GLN A 35 7.39 17.87 -0.72
N PRO A 36 8.06 16.91 -0.07
CA PRO A 36 8.22 15.59 -0.66
C PRO A 36 6.86 15.04 -1.07
N GLN A 37 6.81 14.36 -2.21
CA GLN A 37 5.59 13.75 -2.68
C GLN A 37 5.09 12.74 -1.66
N GLN A 38 3.80 12.80 -1.36
CA GLN A 38 3.19 11.95 -0.35
C GLN A 38 2.36 10.85 -1.02
N PHE A 39 2.70 9.60 -0.72
CA PHE A 39 1.96 8.44 -1.21
C PHE A 39 0.69 8.29 -0.37
N GLU A 40 -0.46 8.14 -1.02
CA GLU A 40 -1.74 8.04 -0.34
C GLU A 40 -2.55 6.83 -0.79
N PHE A 41 -2.95 6.00 0.17
CA PHE A 41 -3.74 4.80 -0.10
C PHE A 41 -5.16 5.11 -0.56
N LYS A 42 -5.69 6.28 -0.26
CA LYS A 42 -7.03 6.67 -0.72
C LYS A 42 -7.14 6.69 -2.24
N ALA A 43 -6.01 6.81 -2.95
CA ALA A 43 -6.00 6.78 -4.42
C ALA A 43 -6.45 5.44 -4.98
N PHE A 44 -6.34 4.37 -4.19
CA PHE A 44 -6.68 3.00 -4.60
C PHE A 44 -8.06 2.56 -4.11
N ILE A 45 -8.78 3.44 -3.44
CA ILE A 45 -10.09 3.14 -2.86
C ILE A 45 -11.15 3.85 -3.69
N SER A 46 -12.21 3.12 -4.08
CA SER A 46 -13.28 3.70 -4.89
C SER A 46 -14.06 4.74 -4.08
N LYS A 47 -14.74 5.65 -4.78
CA LYS A 47 -15.58 6.66 -4.12
C LYS A 47 -16.69 6.01 -3.29
N ALA A 48 -17.25 4.90 -3.76
CA ALA A 48 -18.28 4.17 -3.02
C ALA A 48 -17.74 3.61 -1.71
N GLU A 49 -16.54 3.02 -1.75
CA GLU A 49 -15.88 2.50 -0.55
C GLU A 49 -15.54 3.62 0.43
N LEU A 50 -15.12 4.79 -0.07
CA LEU A 50 -14.80 5.94 0.78
C LEU A 50 -16.01 6.45 1.55
N THR A 51 -17.22 6.35 0.98
CA THR A 51 -18.43 6.80 1.66
C THR A 51 -19.05 5.73 2.55
N ASP A 52 -18.93 4.45 2.18
CA ASP A 52 -19.59 3.35 2.87
C ASP A 52 -18.74 2.64 3.91
N SER A 53 -17.45 2.45 3.61
CA SER A 53 -16.57 1.63 4.43
C SER A 53 -15.46 2.42 5.13
N PHE A 54 -15.11 3.58 4.61
CA PHE A 54 -14.00 4.40 5.13
C PHE A 54 -14.41 5.86 5.21
N CYS A 55 -13.97 6.56 6.23
CA CYS A 55 -14.05 8.01 6.27
C CYS A 55 -12.66 8.60 6.00
N ASP A 56 -12.64 9.85 5.53
CA ASP A 56 -11.38 10.53 5.23
C ASP A 56 -10.45 10.59 6.43
N SER A 57 -11.01 10.69 7.63
CA SER A 57 -10.21 10.76 8.86
C SER A 57 -9.42 9.49 9.13
N GLU A 58 -9.95 8.32 8.75
CA GLU A 58 -9.23 7.05 8.89
C GLU A 58 -8.02 6.98 7.96
N LEU A 59 -8.19 7.51 6.75
CA LEU A 59 -7.13 7.50 5.74
C LEU A 59 -6.07 8.58 6.00
N ASN A 60 -6.47 9.69 6.64
CA ASN A 60 -5.54 10.78 6.96
C ASN A 60 -4.55 10.41 8.07
N GLY A 61 -4.79 9.33 8.79
CA GLY A 61 -3.88 8.84 9.82
C GLY A 61 -2.81 7.89 9.31
N ILE A 62 -2.67 7.76 7.99
CA ILE A 62 -1.67 6.86 7.40
C ILE A 62 -0.47 7.68 6.93
N TRP A 63 0.71 7.34 7.46
CA TRP A 63 1.96 7.98 7.06
C TRP A 63 2.86 6.95 6.40
N VAL A 64 3.15 7.14 5.10
CA VAL A 64 4.12 6.30 4.40
C VAL A 64 5.50 6.81 4.74
N ASN A 65 6.26 5.99 5.46
CA ASN A 65 7.58 6.35 5.96
C ASN A 65 8.67 6.10 4.93
N TRP A 66 8.50 5.07 4.11
CA TRP A 66 9.58 4.63 3.24
C TRP A 66 9.04 3.82 2.07
N ILE A 67 9.59 4.09 0.90
CA ILE A 67 9.30 3.35 -0.34
C ILE A 67 10.64 2.99 -0.97
N ASN A 68 10.79 1.72 -1.34
CA ASN A 68 12.02 1.24 -1.96
C ASN A 68 11.69 0.30 -3.13
N ARG A 69 12.55 0.33 -4.15
CA ARG A 69 12.44 -0.53 -5.32
C ARG A 69 13.77 -1.23 -5.53
N ASN A 70 13.73 -2.55 -5.67
CA ASN A 70 14.92 -3.35 -5.91
C ASN A 70 14.69 -4.30 -7.08
N LYS A 71 15.65 -4.35 -7.99
CA LYS A 71 15.59 -5.31 -9.09
C LYS A 71 15.69 -6.73 -8.52
N LEU A 72 14.74 -7.58 -8.86
CA LEU A 72 14.70 -8.97 -8.43
C LEU A 72 15.32 -9.91 -9.49
N ASN A 73 14.90 -9.74 -10.75
CA ASN A 73 15.42 -10.52 -11.87
C ASN A 73 15.25 -9.70 -13.15
N ALA A 74 15.37 -10.36 -14.33
CA ALA A 74 15.30 -9.68 -15.62
C ALA A 74 13.94 -9.01 -15.89
N THR A 75 12.85 -9.54 -15.33
CA THR A 75 11.48 -9.10 -15.64
C THR A 75 10.75 -8.44 -14.49
N ASN A 76 11.16 -8.70 -13.24
CA ASN A 76 10.43 -8.25 -12.06
C ASN A 76 11.34 -7.47 -11.10
N GLU A 77 10.69 -6.63 -10.32
CA GLU A 77 11.32 -5.95 -9.19
C GLU A 77 10.48 -6.13 -7.94
N THR A 78 11.05 -5.80 -6.79
CA THR A 78 10.35 -5.78 -5.51
C THR A 78 10.11 -4.34 -5.13
N LEU A 79 8.82 -4.01 -4.90
CA LEU A 79 8.41 -2.72 -4.39
C LEU A 79 8.05 -2.89 -2.92
N VAL A 80 8.71 -2.14 -2.04
CA VAL A 80 8.44 -2.18 -0.60
C VAL A 80 7.87 -0.84 -0.17
N ILE A 81 6.72 -0.88 0.52
CA ILE A 81 6.07 0.31 1.07
C ILE A 81 5.90 0.09 2.56
N GLU A 82 6.55 0.93 3.37
CA GLU A 82 6.45 0.87 4.83
C GLU A 82 5.67 2.07 5.34
N PHE A 83 4.70 1.82 6.22
CA PHE A 83 3.84 2.87 6.73
C PHE A 83 3.34 2.52 8.13
N GLU A 84 2.89 3.54 8.83
CA GLU A 84 2.34 3.41 10.18
C GLU A 84 0.88 3.80 10.19
N THR A 85 0.10 3.10 11.03
CA THR A 85 -1.31 3.41 11.26
C THR A 85 -1.57 3.38 12.77
N GLU A 86 -2.62 4.06 13.19
CA GLU A 86 -3.08 3.98 14.58
C GLU A 86 -4.10 2.87 14.73
N GLY A 87 -4.01 2.14 15.85
CA GLY A 87 -4.98 1.09 16.19
C GLY A 87 -4.65 -0.26 15.54
N PRO A 88 -5.68 -1.04 15.23
CA PRO A 88 -5.49 -2.39 14.68
C PRO A 88 -4.95 -2.35 13.25
N PRO A 89 -4.42 -3.50 12.73
CA PRO A 89 -3.95 -3.54 11.34
C PRO A 89 -5.03 -3.10 10.35
N PRO A 90 -4.68 -2.27 9.35
CA PRO A 90 -5.66 -1.72 8.40
C PRO A 90 -6.00 -2.73 7.30
N LEU A 91 -6.55 -3.88 7.65
CA LEU A 91 -6.79 -4.99 6.71
C LEU A 91 -7.75 -4.61 5.59
N ALA A 92 -8.77 -3.79 5.87
CA ALA A 92 -9.72 -3.35 4.85
C ALA A 92 -9.05 -2.47 3.78
N ILE A 93 -8.11 -1.62 4.19
CA ILE A 93 -7.34 -0.79 3.27
C ILE A 93 -6.43 -1.65 2.39
N ILE A 94 -5.78 -2.64 3.00
CA ILE A 94 -4.92 -3.59 2.27
C ILE A 94 -5.75 -4.39 1.25
N ASP A 95 -6.94 -4.86 1.65
CA ASP A 95 -7.83 -5.59 0.76
C ASP A 95 -8.28 -4.72 -0.43
N SER A 96 -8.60 -3.46 -0.19
CA SER A 96 -8.97 -2.53 -1.26
C SER A 96 -7.81 -2.30 -2.24
N PHE A 97 -6.61 -2.18 -1.72
CA PHE A 97 -5.41 -2.02 -2.54
C PHE A 97 -5.18 -3.26 -3.42
N ILE A 98 -5.28 -4.45 -2.84
CA ILE A 98 -5.14 -5.72 -3.57
C ILE A 98 -6.22 -5.83 -4.65
N SER A 99 -7.47 -5.50 -4.32
CA SER A 99 -8.59 -5.53 -5.26
C SER A 99 -8.36 -4.58 -6.43
N TRP A 100 -7.82 -3.39 -6.17
CA TRP A 100 -7.49 -2.44 -7.23
C TRP A 100 -6.47 -3.03 -8.19
N MET A 101 -5.42 -3.69 -7.67
CA MET A 101 -4.40 -4.31 -8.53
C MET A 101 -5.01 -5.44 -9.38
N LYS A 102 -5.86 -6.28 -8.78
CA LYS A 102 -6.52 -7.37 -9.51
C LYS A 102 -7.46 -6.84 -10.58
N THR A 103 -8.23 -5.80 -10.28
CA THR A 103 -9.15 -5.17 -11.21
C THR A 103 -8.43 -4.55 -12.41
N ASN A 104 -7.21 -4.09 -12.21
CA ASN A 104 -6.37 -3.51 -13.26
C ASN A 104 -5.44 -4.54 -13.92
N TYR A 105 -5.70 -5.82 -13.69
CA TYR A 105 -5.02 -6.96 -14.34
C TYR A 105 -3.51 -7.04 -14.04
N PHE A 106 -3.06 -6.54 -12.90
CA PHE A 106 -1.68 -6.67 -12.49
C PHE A 106 -1.36 -8.14 -12.15
N VAL A 107 -0.19 -8.60 -12.60
CA VAL A 107 0.36 -9.89 -12.20
C VAL A 107 1.37 -9.62 -11.10
N PHE A 108 1.15 -10.18 -9.90
CA PHE A 108 1.95 -9.84 -8.74
C PHE A 108 1.94 -10.92 -7.67
N GLN A 109 2.95 -10.88 -6.80
CA GLN A 109 2.92 -11.53 -5.49
C GLN A 109 3.04 -10.44 -4.45
N LEU A 110 2.19 -10.47 -3.43
CA LEU A 110 2.18 -9.48 -2.37
C LEU A 110 2.29 -10.17 -1.02
N LYS A 111 3.15 -9.63 -0.17
CA LYS A 111 3.25 -10.03 1.23
C LYS A 111 3.05 -8.79 2.08
N TYR A 112 2.07 -8.86 2.98
CA TYR A 112 1.80 -7.81 3.95
C TYR A 112 2.15 -8.34 5.33
N ASN A 113 2.97 -7.58 6.06
CA ASN A 113 3.33 -7.88 7.43
C ASN A 113 2.98 -6.69 8.32
N TYR A 114 2.53 -7.00 9.53
CA TYR A 114 2.28 -5.94 10.51
C TYR A 114 2.80 -6.33 11.88
N ARG A 115 3.09 -5.32 12.69
CA ARG A 115 3.51 -5.47 14.07
C ARG A 115 2.89 -4.36 14.92
N LEU A 116 2.22 -4.75 16.00
CA LEU A 116 1.67 -3.81 16.97
C LEU A 116 2.72 -3.54 18.04
N GLU A 117 3.16 -2.28 18.16
CA GLU A 117 4.28 -1.92 19.03
C GLU A 117 4.07 -2.30 20.50
N ASN A 118 2.87 -2.06 21.04
CA ASN A 118 2.62 -2.20 22.47
C ASN A 118 2.09 -3.56 22.89
N GLN A 119 1.75 -4.45 21.95
CA GLN A 119 1.10 -5.72 22.26
C GLN A 119 1.92 -6.93 21.84
N LYS A 120 3.10 -6.73 21.28
CA LYS A 120 3.97 -7.80 20.75
C LYS A 120 3.22 -8.72 19.78
N GLN A 121 2.12 -8.24 19.21
CA GLN A 121 1.32 -8.98 18.26
C GLN A 121 1.78 -8.65 16.85
N CYS A 122 1.97 -9.69 16.04
CA CYS A 122 2.33 -9.54 14.64
C CYS A 122 1.53 -10.51 13.79
N GLY A 123 1.47 -10.22 12.49
CA GLY A 123 0.76 -11.07 11.55
C GLY A 123 1.20 -10.80 10.13
N SER A 124 0.72 -11.67 9.24
CA SER A 124 1.03 -11.54 7.82
C SER A 124 -0.14 -12.02 6.97
N LEU A 125 -0.16 -11.52 5.72
CA LEU A 125 -1.13 -11.90 4.71
C LEU A 125 -0.41 -11.95 3.38
N GLU A 126 -0.71 -12.99 2.57
CA GLU A 126 -0.11 -13.14 1.26
C GLU A 126 -1.20 -13.19 0.18
N SER A 127 -0.90 -12.63 -0.99
CA SER A 127 -1.78 -12.68 -2.14
C SER A 127 -0.93 -12.88 -3.40
N ASN A 128 -1.40 -13.74 -4.29
CA ASN A 128 -0.75 -14.02 -5.56
C ASN A 128 -1.80 -13.89 -6.67
N ASN A 129 -1.48 -13.13 -7.70
CA ASN A 129 -2.36 -12.97 -8.86
C ASN A 129 -1.60 -13.28 -10.15
N GLY A 130 -1.66 -14.54 -10.57
CA GLY A 130 -1.12 -14.98 -11.85
C GLY A 130 0.39 -15.15 -11.93
N MET A 131 1.11 -15.03 -10.82
CA MET A 131 2.57 -15.19 -10.82
C MET A 131 2.94 -16.60 -10.38
N ASP A 132 3.75 -17.27 -11.18
CA ASP A 132 4.27 -18.59 -10.83
C ASP A 132 5.38 -18.50 -9.78
N ASN A 133 5.38 -19.44 -8.86
CA ASN A 133 6.43 -19.53 -7.84
C ASN A 133 7.66 -20.24 -8.36
#